data_f2b0a56f184060b5f44d693e81a06a22
#
_entry.id   f2b0a56f184060b5f44d693e81a06a22
#
_cell.length_a   1.000
_cell.length_b   1.000
_cell.length_c   1.000
_cell.angle_alpha   90.00
_cell.angle_beta   90.00
_cell.angle_gamma   90.00
#
_symmetry.space_group_name_H-M   'P 1'
#
loop_
_entity.id
_entity.type
_entity.pdbx_description
1 polymer ?
#
loop_
_entity_poly.entity_id
_entity_poly.type
_entity_poly.pdbx_seq_one_letter_code
_entity_poly.pdbx_strand_id
1 'polypeptide(L)'
;MTVTQTKPRTDGRAANEMRRVLITPNFNKHAEGSALIDVGDTRVICTASIQEKVPQFLYRTGKGWVTAEYGMLPRATSERTDREAARGKQGGRTMEIQRL
;
A
#
# COMPACT_ATOMS: atom_id res chain seq x y z
N MET A 1 14.61 -36.88 16.77
CA MET A 1 14.19 -35.95 15.73
C MET A 1 15.00 -34.66 15.87
N THR A 2 15.79 -34.35 14.91
CA THR A 2 16.61 -33.13 14.94
C THR A 2 15.75 -31.98 14.51
N VAL A 3 15.54 -31.05 15.42
CA VAL A 3 14.91 -29.79 15.07
C VAL A 3 15.96 -28.98 14.32
N THR A 4 15.71 -28.71 13.06
CA THR A 4 16.61 -27.84 12.28
C THR A 4 16.52 -26.45 12.86
N GLN A 5 17.59 -26.00 13.47
CA GLN A 5 17.66 -24.61 13.89
C GLN A 5 17.80 -23.73 12.67
N THR A 6 16.73 -23.04 12.34
CA THR A 6 16.79 -21.99 11.36
C THR A 6 17.46 -20.76 11.96
N LYS A 7 18.40 -20.17 11.22
CA LYS A 7 19.00 -18.91 11.64
C LYS A 7 17.90 -17.88 11.83
N PRO A 8 17.90 -17.11 12.93
CA PRO A 8 16.98 -15.98 13.04
C PRO A 8 17.25 -15.00 11.91
N ARG A 9 16.20 -14.31 11.50
CA ARG A 9 16.34 -13.25 10.50
C ARG A 9 17.11 -12.07 11.07
N THR A 10 17.55 -11.15 10.21
CA THR A 10 18.35 -9.99 10.60
C THR A 10 17.72 -9.13 11.68
N ASP A 11 16.38 -9.14 11.79
CA ASP A 11 15.63 -8.43 12.81
C ASP A 11 15.32 -9.29 14.06
N GLY A 12 15.91 -10.48 14.15
CA GLY A 12 15.74 -11.37 15.29
C GLY A 12 14.53 -12.29 15.23
N ARG A 13 13.71 -12.22 14.17
CA ARG A 13 12.54 -13.08 14.04
C ARG A 13 12.93 -14.50 13.65
N ALA A 14 12.14 -15.48 14.10
CA ALA A 14 12.25 -16.85 13.61
C ALA A 14 11.78 -16.93 12.15
N ALA A 15 12.18 -18.01 11.44
CA ALA A 15 11.85 -18.15 10.02
C ALA A 15 10.35 -18.20 9.74
N ASN A 16 9.57 -18.71 10.71
CA ASN A 16 8.10 -18.82 10.61
C ASN A 16 7.38 -17.70 11.36
N GLU A 17 8.10 -16.68 11.78
CA GLU A 17 7.53 -15.58 12.53
C GLU A 17 7.27 -14.40 11.61
N MET A 18 6.02 -13.96 11.59
CA MET A 18 5.61 -12.79 10.81
C MET A 18 6.07 -11.51 11.49
N ARG A 19 6.38 -10.48 10.73
CA ARG A 19 6.62 -9.16 11.30
C ARG A 19 5.39 -8.69 12.07
N ARG A 20 5.63 -7.86 13.09
CA ARG A 20 4.53 -7.29 13.87
C ARG A 20 3.64 -6.45 12.95
N VAL A 21 2.33 -6.70 13.02
CA VAL A 21 1.34 -5.96 12.25
C VAL A 21 0.49 -5.12 13.19
N LEU A 22 0.36 -3.84 12.89
CA LEU A 22 -0.51 -2.93 13.61
C LEU A 22 -1.31 -2.15 12.58
N ILE A 23 -2.64 -2.16 12.72
CA ILE A 23 -3.54 -1.44 11.84
C ILE A 23 -4.26 -0.38 12.66
N THR A 24 -4.14 0.87 12.24
CA THR A 24 -4.83 2.00 12.86
C THR A 24 -5.90 2.50 11.89
N PRO A 25 -7.18 2.19 12.13
CA PRO A 25 -8.25 2.65 11.25
C PRO A 25 -8.57 4.13 11.50
N ASN A 26 -9.31 4.71 10.58
CA ASN A 26 -9.77 6.09 10.66
C ASN A 26 -8.62 7.09 10.80
N PHE A 27 -7.53 6.83 10.08
CA PHE A 27 -6.33 7.64 10.17
C PHE A 27 -6.50 8.99 9.47
N ASN A 28 -7.25 9.03 8.39
CA ASN A 28 -7.46 10.23 7.60
C ASN A 28 -8.89 10.74 7.77
N LYS A 29 -9.05 12.05 7.95
CA LYS A 29 -10.32 12.66 8.32
C LYS A 29 -11.37 12.63 7.21
N HIS A 30 -10.96 12.89 5.99
CA HIS A 30 -11.92 13.16 4.89
C HIS A 30 -12.26 11.94 4.04
N ALA A 31 -11.42 10.91 4.03
CA ALA A 31 -11.70 9.70 3.27
C ALA A 31 -12.77 8.86 3.97
N GLU A 32 -13.67 8.25 3.22
CA GLU A 32 -14.69 7.36 3.77
C GLU A 32 -14.07 6.15 4.47
N GLY A 33 -12.97 5.64 3.93
CA GLY A 33 -12.16 4.64 4.60
C GLY A 33 -10.71 5.05 4.65
N SER A 34 -10.04 4.79 5.76
CA SER A 34 -8.61 5.03 5.88
C SER A 34 -8.00 4.15 6.94
N ALA A 35 -6.75 3.81 6.74
CA ALA A 35 -5.98 3.03 7.71
C ALA A 35 -4.49 3.33 7.54
N LEU A 36 -3.79 3.36 8.66
CA LEU A 36 -2.34 3.27 8.68
C LEU A 36 -1.99 1.83 9.04
N ILE A 37 -1.23 1.16 8.20
CA ILE A 37 -0.74 -0.18 8.49
C ILE A 37 0.77 -0.14 8.71
N ASP A 38 1.19 -0.72 9.83
CA ASP A 38 2.59 -0.93 10.17
C ASP A 38 2.89 -2.42 10.11
N VAL A 39 3.82 -2.83 9.27
CA VAL A 39 4.32 -4.20 9.20
C VAL A 39 5.83 -4.12 9.46
N GLY A 40 6.24 -4.35 10.71
CA GLY A 40 7.60 -4.04 11.14
C GLY A 40 7.86 -2.54 10.98
N ASP A 41 8.91 -2.20 10.25
CA ASP A 41 9.26 -0.81 9.96
C ASP A 41 8.63 -0.27 8.67
N THR A 42 7.85 -1.10 7.99
CA THR A 42 7.15 -0.68 6.78
C THR A 42 5.80 -0.05 7.15
N ARG A 43 5.57 1.18 6.70
CA ARG A 43 4.33 1.91 6.96
C ARG A 43 3.65 2.28 5.66
N VAL A 44 2.35 2.04 5.61
CA VAL A 44 1.55 2.40 4.44
C VAL A 44 0.27 3.10 4.92
N ILE A 45 -0.01 4.25 4.34
CA ILE A 45 -1.28 4.94 4.53
C ILE A 45 -2.19 4.54 3.38
N CYS A 46 -3.34 3.96 3.71
CA CYS A 46 -4.34 3.55 2.74
C CYS A 46 -5.59 4.38 2.92
N THR A 47 -6.12 4.89 1.83
CA THR A 47 -7.40 5.61 1.84
C THR A 47 -8.30 5.07 0.75
N ALA A 48 -9.60 5.11 1.01
CA ALA A 48 -10.61 4.75 0.05
C ALA A 48 -11.69 5.83 0.02
N SER A 49 -12.03 6.28 -1.16
CA SER A 49 -13.07 7.28 -1.37
C SER A 49 -14.19 6.70 -2.21
N ILE A 50 -15.43 7.06 -1.88
CA ILE A 50 -16.60 6.59 -2.58
C ILE A 50 -17.22 7.78 -3.30
N GLN A 51 -17.47 7.63 -4.60
CA GLN A 51 -18.22 8.59 -5.37
C GLN A 51 -19.48 7.91 -5.94
N GLU A 52 -20.61 8.55 -5.78
CA GLU A 52 -21.89 8.01 -6.26
C GLU A 52 -22.16 8.37 -7.73
N LYS A 53 -21.10 8.48 -8.51
CA LYS A 53 -21.16 8.70 -9.95
C LYS A 53 -20.02 7.97 -10.61
N VAL A 54 -20.22 7.61 -11.86
CA VAL A 54 -19.23 6.87 -12.63
C VAL A 54 -18.56 7.78 -13.66
N PRO A 55 -17.38 7.40 -14.18
CA PRO A 55 -16.80 8.09 -15.33
C PRO A 55 -17.74 8.04 -16.53
N GLN A 56 -17.57 8.99 -17.45
CA GLN A 56 -18.45 9.13 -18.60
C GLN A 56 -18.55 7.85 -19.44
N PHE A 57 -17.48 7.09 -19.55
CA PHE A 57 -17.47 5.86 -20.35
C PHE A 57 -18.35 4.74 -19.77
N LEU A 58 -18.73 4.85 -18.49
CA LEU A 58 -19.65 3.91 -17.84
C LEU A 58 -21.06 4.46 -17.66
N TYR A 59 -21.31 5.67 -18.14
CA TYR A 59 -22.61 6.32 -17.98
C TYR A 59 -23.70 5.49 -18.64
N ARG A 60 -24.77 5.25 -17.90
CA ARG A 60 -25.94 4.45 -18.33
C ARG A 60 -25.65 2.97 -18.62
N THR A 61 -24.49 2.45 -18.19
CA THR A 61 -24.20 1.02 -18.35
C THR A 61 -24.74 0.15 -17.21
N GLY A 62 -25.11 0.77 -16.08
CA GLY A 62 -25.49 0.06 -14.87
C GLY A 62 -24.27 -0.54 -14.14
N LYS A 63 -23.07 -0.17 -14.52
CA LYS A 63 -21.83 -0.68 -13.96
C LYS A 63 -21.13 0.36 -13.11
N GLY A 64 -20.43 -0.10 -12.09
CA GLY A 64 -19.52 0.72 -11.28
C GLY A 64 -18.09 0.61 -11.74
N TRP A 65 -17.20 1.28 -11.03
CA TRP A 65 -15.80 1.32 -11.36
C TRP A 65 -14.97 1.40 -10.09
N VAL A 66 -13.85 0.67 -10.06
CA VAL A 66 -12.88 0.72 -8.99
C VAL A 66 -11.53 1.04 -9.61
N THR A 67 -10.84 1.99 -9.03
CA THR A 67 -9.48 2.34 -9.45
C THR A 67 -8.61 2.53 -8.23
N ALA A 68 -7.32 2.42 -8.41
CA ALA A 68 -6.37 2.63 -7.32
C ALA A 68 -5.12 3.35 -7.81
N GLU A 69 -4.50 4.04 -6.89
CA GLU A 69 -3.21 4.67 -7.09
C GLU A 69 -2.26 4.23 -5.98
N TYR A 70 -0.99 4.19 -6.30
CA TYR A 70 0.07 3.86 -5.36
C TYR A 70 1.26 4.78 -5.60
N GLY A 71 1.93 5.17 -4.53
CA GLY A 71 3.16 5.93 -4.62
C GLY A 71 3.99 5.79 -3.35
N MET A 72 5.26 6.10 -3.45
CA MET A 72 6.18 6.15 -2.34
C MET A 72 6.61 7.59 -2.08
N LEU A 73 6.71 7.94 -0.79
CA LEU A 73 7.31 9.21 -0.42
C LEU A 73 8.81 9.18 -0.76
N PRO A 74 9.41 10.31 -1.16
CA PRO A 74 10.81 10.35 -1.56
C PRO A 74 11.79 9.82 -0.51
N ARG A 75 11.45 9.93 0.77
CA ARG A 75 12.28 9.44 1.88
C ARG A 75 11.73 8.20 2.56
N ALA A 76 10.87 7.45 1.88
CA ALA A 76 10.50 6.12 2.32
C ALA A 76 11.66 5.13 2.19
N THR A 77 12.69 5.50 1.46
CA THR A 77 13.92 4.72 1.27
C THR A 77 15.10 5.40 1.94
N SER A 78 16.23 4.68 2.07
CA SER A 78 17.47 5.22 2.67
C SER A 78 18.01 6.42 1.90
N GLU A 79 17.81 6.48 0.60
CA GLU A 79 18.14 7.62 -0.24
C GLU A 79 16.87 8.27 -0.76
N ARG A 80 16.94 9.57 -1.05
CA ARG A 80 15.79 10.27 -1.60
C ARG A 80 15.53 9.82 -3.03
N THR A 81 14.30 9.42 -3.32
CA THR A 81 13.83 9.15 -4.68
C THR A 81 12.86 10.23 -5.12
N ASP A 82 12.80 10.49 -6.42
CA ASP A 82 11.85 11.45 -6.95
C ASP A 82 10.42 10.89 -6.91
N ARG A 83 9.45 11.75 -6.68
CA ARG A 83 8.05 11.37 -6.82
C ARG A 83 7.74 11.11 -8.29
N GLU A 84 7.14 9.95 -8.57
CA GLU A 84 6.76 9.62 -9.93
C GLU A 84 5.72 10.59 -10.50
N ALA A 85 4.81 11.08 -9.65
CA ALA A 85 3.85 12.10 -10.06
C ALA A 85 4.54 13.39 -10.55
N ALA A 86 5.65 13.79 -9.91
CA ALA A 86 6.40 14.97 -10.32
C ALA A 86 7.15 14.74 -11.63
N ARG A 87 7.56 13.50 -11.91
CA ARG A 87 8.19 13.14 -13.18
C ARG A 87 7.18 12.93 -14.31
N GLY A 88 5.89 12.83 -13.98
CA GLY A 88 4.85 12.57 -14.95
C GLY A 88 4.85 11.15 -15.51
N LYS A 89 5.59 10.23 -14.86
CA LYS A 89 5.80 8.87 -15.37
C LYS A 89 5.87 7.90 -14.19
N GLN A 90 5.14 6.79 -14.28
CA GLN A 90 5.13 5.74 -13.28
C GLN A 90 6.01 4.57 -13.71
N GLY A 91 6.77 4.01 -12.76
CA GLY A 91 7.54 2.81 -13.00
C GLY A 91 6.66 1.57 -13.04
N GLY A 92 7.21 0.46 -13.56
CA GLY A 92 6.47 -0.80 -13.68
C GLY A 92 6.00 -1.37 -12.35
N ARG A 93 6.80 -1.23 -11.28
CA ARG A 93 6.41 -1.68 -9.94
C ARG A 93 5.19 -0.93 -9.41
N THR A 94 5.16 0.40 -9.57
CA THR A 94 4.03 1.22 -9.16
C THR A 94 2.78 0.82 -9.92
N MET A 95 2.87 0.64 -11.22
CA MET A 95 1.75 0.23 -12.05
C MET A 95 1.21 -1.15 -11.65
N GLU A 96 2.10 -2.09 -11.31
CA GLU A 96 1.66 -3.43 -10.89
C GLU A 96 0.99 -3.40 -9.51
N ILE A 97 1.51 -2.63 -8.57
CA ILE A 97 0.92 -2.55 -7.22
C ILE A 97 -0.47 -1.93 -7.26
N GLN A 98 -0.68 -0.91 -8.06
CA GLN A 98 -1.98 -0.23 -8.15
C GLN A 98 -2.97 -0.91 -9.09
N ARG A 99 -2.57 -1.97 -9.77
CA ARG A 99 -3.44 -2.68 -10.71
C ARG A 99 -4.59 -3.39 -9.98
N LEU A 100 -5.79 -3.20 -10.49
CA LEU A 100 -7.00 -3.83 -9.97
C LEU A 100 -7.66 -4.72 -11.01
#